data_750f5e27d72b0eca5e22aa76c8d20883
#
_entry.id   750f5e27d72b0eca5e22aa76c8d20883
#
_cell.length_a   1.000
_cell.length_b   1.000
_cell.length_c   1.000
_cell.angle_alpha   90.00
_cell.angle_beta   90.00
_cell.angle_gamma   90.00
#
_symmetry.space_group_name_H-M   'P 1'
#
loop_
_entity.id
_entity.type
_entity.pdbx_description
1 polymer ?
#
loop_
_entity_poly.entity_id
_entity_poly.type
_entity_poly.pdbx_seq_one_letter_code
_entity_poly.pdbx_strand_id
1 'polypeptide(L)'
;FGELRVPIGTEKNYGILKVLLINGDLPEKSLKRPYFDDLIPSYPDEKLNLGNGEISSRIIDLISPIGKGQRGLIVAPPKAGKTVLLSTLANDIIKYNPEIDVWILLIDERPEEVTDIKENVKDAEVYSATFDEDPRVHTEVTENVLQMAKRQVERGKDILILMDSLTRLARSYNITIPSSGKLISGGIDPNALYYPKRFLGAARNIKNGGSLTIIATALVETGSRMDEVIFEEFKGTGNMEIILSRTLEQLRIFPAID
;
A
#
# COMPACT_ATOMS: atom_id res chain seq x y z
N PHE A 1 15.22 3.48 -17.83
CA PHE A 1 16.45 2.93 -18.47
C PHE A 1 17.09 4.02 -19.29
N GLY A 2 18.42 4.18 -19.20
CA GLY A 2 19.12 5.22 -19.94
C GLY A 2 20.62 5.05 -19.93
N GLU A 3 21.29 5.86 -20.74
CA GLU A 3 22.75 5.97 -20.76
C GLU A 3 23.17 7.05 -19.75
N LEU A 4 24.14 6.71 -18.91
CA LEU A 4 24.67 7.61 -17.89
C LEU A 4 26.11 7.99 -18.22
N ARG A 5 26.50 9.22 -17.88
CA ARG A 5 27.89 9.63 -17.82
C ARG A 5 28.40 9.73 -16.38
N VAL A 6 29.65 9.49 -16.18
CA VAL A 6 30.31 9.75 -14.89
C VAL A 6 30.26 11.21 -14.50
N PRO A 7 30.22 11.53 -13.20
CA PRO A 7 30.34 12.89 -12.72
C PRO A 7 31.60 13.57 -13.20
N ILE A 8 31.51 14.88 -13.55
CA ILE A 8 32.66 15.68 -14.01
C ILE A 8 32.88 16.83 -13.03
N GLY A 9 34.10 17.05 -12.61
CA GLY A 9 34.47 18.13 -11.69
C GLY A 9 33.88 17.96 -10.31
N THR A 10 33.02 18.90 -9.87
CA THR A 10 32.39 18.93 -8.54
C THR A 10 31.01 18.23 -8.47
N GLU A 11 30.56 17.62 -9.55
CA GLU A 11 29.30 16.88 -9.59
C GLU A 11 29.37 15.67 -8.68
N LYS A 12 28.31 15.45 -7.87
CA LYS A 12 28.19 14.31 -6.96
C LYS A 12 27.44 13.12 -7.57
N ASN A 13 26.63 13.36 -8.61
CA ASN A 13 25.72 12.39 -9.20
C ASN A 13 26.05 12.13 -10.67
N TYR A 14 25.68 10.95 -11.15
CA TYR A 14 25.76 10.61 -12.57
C TYR A 14 24.79 11.46 -13.38
N GLY A 15 25.24 11.95 -14.54
CA GLY A 15 24.39 12.69 -15.48
C GLY A 15 23.68 11.74 -16.44
N ILE A 16 22.43 11.98 -16.79
CA ILE A 16 21.70 11.23 -17.81
C ILE A 16 22.09 11.81 -19.19
N LEU A 17 22.68 10.96 -20.06
CA LEU A 17 22.98 11.32 -21.44
C LEU A 17 21.79 11.10 -22.36
N LYS A 18 21.11 9.96 -22.20
CA LYS A 18 20.00 9.58 -23.05
C LYS A 18 19.00 8.72 -22.27
N VAL A 19 17.72 9.03 -22.41
CA VAL A 19 16.63 8.18 -21.91
C VAL A 19 16.26 7.20 -23.01
N LEU A 20 16.41 5.90 -22.76
CA LEU A 20 16.07 4.83 -23.70
C LEU A 20 14.64 4.32 -23.46
N LEU A 21 14.29 4.07 -22.20
CA LEU A 21 12.96 3.60 -21.80
C LEU A 21 12.50 4.33 -20.53
N ILE A 22 11.20 4.58 -20.45
CA ILE A 22 10.50 5.09 -19.27
C ILE A 22 9.47 4.05 -18.86
N ASN A 23 9.65 3.42 -17.69
CA ASN A 23 8.78 2.33 -17.19
C ASN A 23 8.60 1.17 -18.19
N GLY A 24 9.63 0.88 -19.00
CA GLY A 24 9.58 -0.18 -20.02
C GLY A 24 9.05 0.24 -21.38
N ASP A 25 8.50 1.45 -21.55
CA ASP A 25 8.04 1.99 -22.82
C ASP A 25 9.04 2.99 -23.44
N LEU A 26 8.97 3.17 -24.74
CA LEU A 26 9.70 4.24 -25.43
C LEU A 26 9.24 5.62 -24.92
N PRO A 27 10.14 6.60 -24.84
CA PRO A 27 9.82 7.94 -24.32
C PRO A 27 8.62 8.59 -25.01
N GLU A 28 8.50 8.45 -26.34
CA GLU A 28 7.40 9.04 -27.11
C GLU A 28 6.02 8.45 -26.74
N LYS A 29 5.96 7.14 -26.43
CA LYS A 29 4.74 6.49 -25.93
C LYS A 29 4.41 6.94 -24.52
N SER A 30 5.43 7.04 -23.67
CA SER A 30 5.29 7.48 -22.27
C SER A 30 4.80 8.93 -22.16
N LEU A 31 5.16 9.81 -23.10
CA LEU A 31 4.70 11.21 -23.16
C LEU A 31 3.22 11.35 -23.54
N LYS A 32 2.66 10.36 -24.26
CA LYS A 32 1.26 10.39 -24.72
C LYS A 32 0.27 9.77 -23.74
N ARG A 33 0.74 9.22 -22.59
CA ARG A 33 -0.15 8.63 -21.60
C ARG A 33 -1.09 9.69 -21.00
N PRO A 34 -2.33 9.34 -20.65
CA PRO A 34 -3.22 10.22 -19.89
C PRO A 34 -2.67 10.44 -18.48
N TYR A 35 -3.02 11.53 -17.83
CA TYR A 35 -2.72 11.73 -16.42
C TYR A 35 -3.70 10.93 -15.55
N PHE A 36 -3.22 10.37 -14.46
CA PHE A 36 -4.01 9.54 -13.55
C PHE A 36 -5.27 10.26 -13.02
N ASP A 37 -5.13 11.54 -12.71
CA ASP A 37 -6.22 12.34 -12.15
C ASP A 37 -7.31 12.70 -13.18
N ASP A 38 -7.01 12.57 -14.49
CA ASP A 38 -7.96 12.78 -15.59
C ASP A 38 -8.69 11.48 -15.99
N LEU A 39 -8.27 10.33 -15.45
CA LEU A 39 -8.88 9.04 -15.74
C LEU A 39 -10.25 8.92 -15.05
N ILE A 40 -11.23 8.34 -15.77
CA ILE A 40 -12.59 8.19 -15.26
C ILE A 40 -12.65 7.01 -14.29
N PRO A 41 -12.92 7.24 -12.98
CA PRO A 41 -13.00 6.15 -12.02
C PRO A 41 -14.29 5.34 -12.21
N SER A 42 -14.22 4.04 -11.91
CA SER A 42 -15.37 3.13 -11.82
C SER A 42 -15.34 2.35 -10.50
N TYR A 43 -16.45 1.69 -10.20
CA TYR A 43 -16.54 0.81 -9.03
C TYR A 43 -15.66 -0.44 -9.21
N PRO A 44 -15.24 -1.10 -8.13
CA PRO A 44 -14.50 -2.37 -8.17
C PRO A 44 -15.45 -3.54 -8.52
N ASP A 45 -15.81 -3.66 -9.79
CA ASP A 45 -16.77 -4.63 -10.32
C ASP A 45 -16.11 -5.94 -10.83
N GLU A 46 -14.79 -5.96 -10.96
CA GLU A 46 -14.00 -7.14 -11.32
C GLU A 46 -13.30 -7.70 -10.08
N LYS A 47 -13.74 -8.90 -9.66
CA LYS A 47 -13.24 -9.57 -8.45
C LYS A 47 -11.86 -10.19 -8.71
N LEU A 48 -10.93 -10.04 -7.75
CA LEU A 48 -9.67 -10.76 -7.72
C LEU A 48 -9.90 -12.21 -7.31
N ASN A 49 -9.30 -13.14 -8.03
CA ASN A 49 -9.37 -14.55 -7.70
C ASN A 49 -8.35 -14.87 -6.58
N LEU A 50 -8.82 -15.33 -5.45
CA LEU A 50 -7.98 -15.76 -4.32
C LEU A 50 -7.75 -17.28 -4.31
N GLY A 51 -8.32 -18.02 -5.28
CA GLY A 51 -8.20 -19.46 -5.36
C GLY A 51 -8.92 -20.21 -4.25
N ASN A 52 -8.58 -21.49 -4.11
CA ASN A 52 -9.18 -22.39 -3.13
C ASN A 52 -8.15 -23.02 -2.16
N GLY A 53 -6.94 -22.49 -2.10
CA GLY A 53 -5.84 -23.04 -1.33
C GLY A 53 -6.00 -22.83 0.17
N GLU A 54 -5.75 -21.63 0.59
CA GLU A 54 -5.71 -21.25 2.01
C GLU A 54 -7.10 -20.91 2.56
N ILE A 55 -7.35 -21.31 3.81
CA ILE A 55 -8.63 -21.03 4.50
C ILE A 55 -8.86 -19.52 4.60
N SER A 56 -7.82 -18.75 4.90
CA SER A 56 -7.88 -17.30 5.01
C SER A 56 -8.40 -16.63 3.72
N SER A 57 -7.83 -17.02 2.60
CA SER A 57 -8.21 -16.52 1.28
C SER A 57 -9.64 -16.92 0.90
N ARG A 58 -10.05 -18.14 1.24
CA ARG A 58 -11.42 -18.62 0.99
C ARG A 58 -12.45 -17.86 1.81
N ILE A 59 -12.17 -17.58 3.08
CA ILE A 59 -13.07 -16.78 3.93
C ILE A 59 -13.23 -15.38 3.34
N ILE A 60 -12.13 -14.72 3.00
CA ILE A 60 -12.15 -13.38 2.39
C ILE A 60 -12.90 -13.41 1.05
N ASP A 61 -12.63 -14.41 0.22
CA ASP A 61 -13.28 -14.54 -1.10
C ASP A 61 -14.80 -14.70 -1.01
N LEU A 62 -15.31 -15.30 0.06
CA LEU A 62 -16.73 -15.53 0.29
C LEU A 62 -17.44 -14.35 0.97
N ILE A 63 -16.78 -13.74 1.97
CA ILE A 63 -17.45 -12.77 2.87
C ILE A 63 -17.13 -11.33 2.48
N SER A 64 -15.89 -11.07 2.10
CA SER A 64 -15.39 -9.73 1.77
C SER A 64 -14.49 -9.78 0.52
N PRO A 65 -15.05 -10.11 -0.67
CA PRO A 65 -14.27 -10.26 -1.88
C PRO A 65 -13.55 -8.97 -2.27
N ILE A 66 -12.30 -9.09 -2.70
CA ILE A 66 -11.48 -7.98 -3.14
C ILE A 66 -11.70 -7.76 -4.63
N GLY A 67 -12.04 -6.54 -5.04
CA GLY A 67 -12.16 -6.15 -6.45
C GLY A 67 -11.03 -5.25 -6.92
N LYS A 68 -10.78 -5.21 -8.23
CA LYS A 68 -9.84 -4.27 -8.85
C LYS A 68 -10.27 -2.82 -8.53
N GLY A 69 -9.36 -2.04 -7.95
CA GLY A 69 -9.66 -0.68 -7.50
C GLY A 69 -10.23 -0.58 -6.08
N GLN A 70 -10.24 -1.67 -5.31
CA GLN A 70 -10.70 -1.69 -3.92
C GLN A 70 -9.84 -0.82 -3.01
N ARG A 71 -10.48 -0.14 -2.06
CA ARG A 71 -9.85 0.55 -0.92
C ARG A 71 -10.14 -0.23 0.34
N GLY A 72 -9.29 -1.21 0.66
CA GLY A 72 -9.53 -2.12 1.79
C GLY A 72 -8.71 -1.76 3.02
N LEU A 73 -9.29 -2.02 4.18
CA LEU A 73 -8.62 -1.99 5.46
C LEU A 73 -8.60 -3.39 6.09
N ILE A 74 -7.42 -3.83 6.53
CA ILE A 74 -7.28 -4.98 7.43
C ILE A 74 -7.06 -4.40 8.83
N VAL A 75 -8.09 -4.43 9.64
CA VAL A 75 -8.10 -3.90 11.00
C VAL A 75 -7.59 -4.97 11.94
N ALA A 76 -6.45 -4.73 12.59
CA ALA A 76 -5.78 -5.76 13.36
C ALA A 76 -5.30 -5.25 14.71
N PRO A 77 -5.63 -5.94 15.82
CA PRO A 77 -4.92 -5.78 17.07
C PRO A 77 -3.48 -6.33 16.94
N PRO A 78 -2.54 -5.90 17.80
CA PRO A 78 -1.19 -6.46 17.81
C PRO A 78 -1.21 -7.98 17.92
N LYS A 79 -0.35 -8.65 17.12
CA LYS A 79 -0.16 -10.12 17.10
C LYS A 79 -1.31 -10.95 16.50
N ALA A 80 -2.34 -10.35 15.95
CA ALA A 80 -3.49 -11.08 15.38
C ALA A 80 -3.20 -11.78 14.03
N GLY A 81 -1.96 -11.84 13.58
CA GLY A 81 -1.57 -12.55 12.35
C GLY A 81 -1.68 -11.72 11.07
N LYS A 82 -1.66 -10.36 11.17
CA LYS A 82 -1.77 -9.45 10.02
C LYS A 82 -0.73 -9.73 8.92
N THR A 83 0.53 -9.91 9.29
CA THR A 83 1.64 -10.13 8.36
C THR A 83 1.51 -11.47 7.61
N VAL A 84 1.08 -12.51 8.32
CA VAL A 84 0.80 -13.82 7.71
C VAL A 84 -0.36 -13.70 6.71
N LEU A 85 -1.42 -12.99 7.08
CA LEU A 85 -2.56 -12.77 6.20
C LEU A 85 -2.18 -11.99 4.93
N LEU A 86 -1.37 -10.93 5.07
CA LEU A 86 -0.86 -10.16 3.91
C LEU A 86 -0.02 -11.02 2.97
N SER A 87 0.91 -11.83 3.53
CA SER A 87 1.76 -12.72 2.73
C SER A 87 0.93 -13.79 2.00
N THR A 88 -0.08 -14.35 2.67
CA THR A 88 -1.02 -15.31 2.06
C THR A 88 -1.80 -14.68 0.92
N LEU A 89 -2.38 -13.50 1.13
CA LEU A 89 -3.10 -12.77 0.10
C LEU A 89 -2.21 -12.42 -1.09
N ALA A 90 -0.97 -11.95 -0.84
CA ALA A 90 -0.01 -11.65 -1.89
C ALA A 90 0.26 -12.86 -2.77
N ASN A 91 0.61 -13.99 -2.16
CA ASN A 91 0.93 -15.22 -2.87
C ASN A 91 -0.25 -15.76 -3.68
N ASP A 92 -1.46 -15.76 -3.10
CA ASP A 92 -2.66 -16.23 -3.79
C ASP A 92 -3.03 -15.31 -4.95
N ILE A 93 -2.95 -13.98 -4.78
CA ILE A 93 -3.23 -13.05 -5.86
C ILE A 93 -2.22 -13.20 -7.00
N ILE A 94 -0.93 -13.26 -6.72
CA ILE A 94 0.12 -13.50 -7.72
C ILE A 94 -0.15 -14.81 -8.49
N LYS A 95 -0.51 -15.87 -7.77
CA LYS A 95 -0.73 -17.19 -8.36
C LYS A 95 -1.95 -17.26 -9.27
N TYR A 96 -3.04 -16.61 -8.87
CA TYR A 96 -4.32 -16.77 -9.56
C TYR A 96 -4.70 -15.56 -10.46
N ASN A 97 -3.94 -14.44 -10.41
CA ASN A 97 -4.12 -13.27 -11.26
C ASN A 97 -2.77 -12.78 -11.78
N PRO A 98 -2.14 -13.53 -12.71
CA PRO A 98 -0.78 -13.22 -13.18
C PRO A 98 -0.65 -11.90 -13.95
N GLU A 99 -1.78 -11.28 -14.31
CA GLU A 99 -1.82 -9.97 -14.95
C GLU A 99 -1.64 -8.81 -13.97
N ILE A 100 -1.76 -9.05 -12.65
CA ILE A 100 -1.69 -8.03 -11.62
C ILE A 100 -0.28 -7.90 -11.07
N ASP A 101 0.28 -6.71 -11.13
CA ASP A 101 1.55 -6.41 -10.50
C ASP A 101 1.32 -6.18 -8.98
N VAL A 102 1.83 -7.08 -8.14
CA VAL A 102 1.66 -7.02 -6.68
C VAL A 102 2.85 -6.35 -6.04
N TRP A 103 2.58 -5.29 -5.29
CA TRP A 103 3.55 -4.51 -4.53
C TRP A 103 3.26 -4.59 -3.04
N ILE A 104 4.28 -4.75 -2.24
CA ILE A 104 4.18 -4.74 -0.78
C ILE A 104 4.93 -3.52 -0.26
N LEU A 105 4.23 -2.69 0.52
CA LEU A 105 4.78 -1.46 1.11
C LEU A 105 4.80 -1.59 2.62
N LEU A 106 6.01 -1.65 3.20
CA LEU A 106 6.25 -1.81 4.63
C LEU A 106 6.78 -0.51 5.21
N ILE A 107 6.02 0.11 6.10
CA ILE A 107 6.37 1.42 6.70
C ILE A 107 6.50 1.30 8.20
N ASP A 108 7.67 1.67 8.74
CA ASP A 108 8.01 1.63 10.16
C ASP A 108 7.90 0.20 10.73
N GLU A 109 8.15 -0.82 9.90
CA GLU A 109 8.21 -2.22 10.30
C GLU A 109 9.65 -2.63 10.66
N ARG A 110 9.79 -3.79 11.30
CA ARG A 110 11.09 -4.31 11.72
C ARG A 110 11.88 -4.86 10.55
N PRO A 111 13.22 -4.70 10.50
CA PRO A 111 14.05 -5.24 9.42
C PRO A 111 13.89 -6.75 9.22
N GLU A 112 13.71 -7.51 10.32
CA GLU A 112 13.47 -8.96 10.26
C GLU A 112 12.12 -9.29 9.60
N GLU A 113 11.06 -8.51 9.85
CA GLU A 113 9.75 -8.70 9.22
C GLU A 113 9.80 -8.37 7.72
N VAL A 114 10.59 -7.36 7.33
CA VAL A 114 10.85 -7.04 5.93
C VAL A 114 11.56 -8.18 5.22
N THR A 115 12.56 -8.78 5.87
CA THR A 115 13.30 -9.92 5.31
C THR A 115 12.38 -11.13 5.15
N ASP A 116 11.59 -11.45 6.16
CA ASP A 116 10.64 -12.56 6.15
C ASP A 116 9.63 -12.44 4.99
N ILE A 117 9.09 -11.25 4.77
CA ILE A 117 8.17 -11.00 3.63
C ILE A 117 8.88 -11.18 2.29
N LYS A 118 10.11 -10.67 2.13
CA LYS A 118 10.89 -10.84 0.89
C LYS A 118 11.21 -12.31 0.59
N GLU A 119 11.40 -13.12 1.61
CA GLU A 119 11.67 -14.55 1.46
C GLU A 119 10.39 -15.36 1.15
N ASN A 120 9.26 -14.99 1.75
CA ASN A 120 7.98 -15.70 1.63
C ASN A 120 7.15 -15.27 0.41
N VAL A 121 7.35 -14.06 -0.14
CA VAL A 121 6.61 -13.54 -1.30
C VAL A 121 7.60 -13.10 -2.38
N LYS A 122 8.15 -14.08 -3.12
CA LYS A 122 9.28 -13.86 -4.04
C LYS A 122 8.92 -13.09 -5.30
N ASP A 123 7.67 -13.18 -5.76
CA ASP A 123 7.21 -12.58 -7.02
C ASP A 123 6.52 -11.23 -6.83
N ALA A 124 6.56 -10.66 -5.60
CA ALA A 124 6.11 -9.31 -5.33
C ALA A 124 7.27 -8.31 -5.32
N GLU A 125 7.01 -7.08 -5.73
CA GLU A 125 7.95 -5.97 -5.50
C GLU A 125 7.78 -5.45 -4.06
N VAL A 126 8.85 -5.52 -3.24
CA VAL A 126 8.80 -5.08 -1.83
C VAL A 126 9.53 -3.76 -1.66
N TYR A 127 8.78 -2.75 -1.28
CA TYR A 127 9.26 -1.42 -0.88
C TYR A 127 9.17 -1.30 0.64
N SER A 128 10.22 -0.80 1.28
CA SER A 128 10.24 -0.72 2.74
C SER A 128 10.99 0.51 3.23
N ALA A 129 10.55 1.03 4.36
CA ALA A 129 11.28 1.94 5.22
C ALA A 129 11.10 1.46 6.65
N THR A 130 12.19 1.04 7.29
CA THR A 130 12.17 0.37 8.59
C THR A 130 12.15 1.36 9.76
N PHE A 131 11.82 0.89 10.96
CA PHE A 131 11.60 1.75 12.14
C PHE A 131 12.86 2.52 12.58
N ASP A 132 14.05 2.07 12.20
CA ASP A 132 15.35 2.70 12.47
C ASP A 132 15.71 3.82 11.49
N GLU A 133 14.92 4.02 10.45
CA GLU A 133 15.08 5.11 9.48
C GLU A 133 14.32 6.38 9.92
N ASP A 134 14.75 7.54 9.41
CA ASP A 134 14.09 8.81 9.69
C ASP A 134 12.63 8.79 9.19
N PRO A 135 11.65 9.30 9.96
CA PRO A 135 10.25 9.38 9.52
C PRO A 135 10.01 10.06 8.18
N ARG A 136 10.93 10.91 7.72
CA ARG A 136 10.88 11.50 6.37
C ARG A 136 11.06 10.46 5.29
N VAL A 137 11.89 9.44 5.51
CA VAL A 137 12.09 8.33 4.58
C VAL A 137 10.78 7.54 4.42
N HIS A 138 10.04 7.31 5.53
CA HIS A 138 8.74 6.66 5.50
C HIS A 138 7.75 7.37 4.56
N THR A 139 7.67 8.69 4.69
CA THR A 139 6.77 9.50 3.86
C THR A 139 7.23 9.57 2.41
N GLU A 140 8.54 9.71 2.17
CA GLU A 140 9.13 9.77 0.84
C GLU A 140 8.97 8.47 0.06
N VAL A 141 9.25 7.32 0.68
CA VAL A 141 9.06 6.00 0.06
C VAL A 141 7.59 5.81 -0.33
N THR A 142 6.66 6.16 0.56
CA THR A 142 5.22 6.04 0.29
C THR A 142 4.77 6.90 -0.90
N GLU A 143 5.20 8.16 -0.96
CA GLU A 143 4.88 9.05 -2.08
C GLU A 143 5.48 8.55 -3.39
N ASN A 144 6.72 8.06 -3.37
CA ASN A 144 7.37 7.50 -4.55
C ASN A 144 6.63 6.27 -5.07
N VAL A 145 6.26 5.33 -4.19
CA VAL A 145 5.48 4.13 -4.56
C VAL A 145 4.13 4.53 -5.15
N LEU A 146 3.42 5.49 -4.55
CA LEU A 146 2.15 5.97 -5.08
C LEU A 146 2.31 6.58 -6.48
N GLN A 147 3.35 7.40 -6.70
CA GLN A 147 3.60 8.00 -8.01
C GLN A 147 3.98 6.94 -9.06
N MET A 148 4.77 5.95 -8.68
CA MET A 148 5.12 4.84 -9.56
C MET A 148 3.87 4.03 -9.94
N ALA A 149 3.01 3.70 -8.97
CA ALA A 149 1.76 2.98 -9.21
C ALA A 149 0.83 3.75 -10.16
N LYS A 150 0.65 5.05 -9.94
CA LYS A 150 -0.13 5.92 -10.85
C LYS A 150 0.40 5.87 -12.29
N ARG A 151 1.74 5.90 -12.47
CA ARG A 151 2.37 5.80 -13.81
C ARG A 151 2.11 4.45 -14.48
N GLN A 152 2.03 3.35 -13.72
CA GLN A 152 1.69 2.05 -14.28
C GLN A 152 0.21 1.96 -14.68
N VAL A 153 -0.68 2.47 -13.82
CA VAL A 153 -2.13 2.51 -14.13
C VAL A 153 -2.43 3.37 -15.37
N GLU A 154 -1.74 4.50 -15.55
CA GLU A 154 -1.84 5.32 -16.78
C GLU A 154 -1.46 4.57 -18.06
N ARG A 155 -0.73 3.47 -17.93
CA ARG A 155 -0.35 2.56 -19.00
C ARG A 155 -1.33 1.39 -19.19
N GLY A 156 -2.42 1.37 -18.41
CA GLY A 156 -3.41 0.31 -18.43
C GLY A 156 -3.06 -0.92 -17.61
N LYS A 157 -2.09 -0.82 -16.67
CA LYS A 157 -1.72 -1.91 -15.78
C LYS A 157 -2.63 -1.98 -14.55
N ASP A 158 -2.83 -3.20 -14.05
CA ASP A 158 -3.49 -3.45 -12.77
C ASP A 158 -2.44 -3.59 -11.68
N ILE A 159 -2.50 -2.70 -10.69
CA ILE A 159 -1.56 -2.65 -9.56
C ILE A 159 -2.31 -2.93 -8.27
N LEU A 160 -1.79 -3.86 -7.47
CA LEU A 160 -2.21 -4.06 -6.09
C LEU A 160 -1.09 -3.64 -5.14
N ILE A 161 -1.41 -2.76 -4.20
CA ILE A 161 -0.52 -2.41 -3.10
C ILE A 161 -1.07 -3.01 -1.81
N LEU A 162 -0.30 -3.92 -1.19
CA LEU A 162 -0.52 -4.40 0.16
C LEU A 162 0.35 -3.60 1.11
N MET A 163 -0.24 -2.83 2.03
CA MET A 163 0.50 -1.91 2.90
C MET A 163 0.44 -2.32 4.36
N ASP A 164 1.59 -2.34 5.02
CA ASP A 164 1.72 -2.48 6.48
C ASP A 164 2.66 -1.39 7.04
N SER A 165 2.19 -0.37 7.78
CA SER A 165 0.81 -0.08 8.10
C SER A 165 0.44 1.40 7.85
N LEU A 166 -0.83 1.63 7.56
CA LEU A 166 -1.37 2.99 7.40
C LEU A 166 -1.32 3.80 8.70
N THR A 167 -1.50 3.14 9.86
CA THR A 167 -1.38 3.77 11.18
C THR A 167 0.01 4.35 11.39
N ARG A 168 1.05 3.59 11.07
CA ARG A 168 2.44 4.03 11.24
C ARG A 168 2.80 5.12 10.23
N LEU A 169 2.29 5.03 9.01
CA LEU A 169 2.42 6.12 8.02
C LEU A 169 1.83 7.43 8.54
N ALA A 170 0.61 7.40 9.11
CA ALA A 170 -0.02 8.58 9.68
C ALA A 170 0.80 9.17 10.85
N ARG A 171 1.41 8.33 11.69
CA ARG A 171 2.33 8.77 12.74
C ARG A 171 3.58 9.45 12.17
N SER A 172 4.17 8.91 11.10
CA SER A 172 5.33 9.50 10.43
C SER A 172 4.99 10.87 9.84
N TYR A 173 3.82 11.02 9.22
CA TYR A 173 3.36 12.33 8.77
C TYR A 173 3.12 13.31 9.91
N ASN A 174 2.60 12.85 11.06
CA ASN A 174 2.39 13.70 12.24
C ASN A 174 3.68 14.31 12.81
N ILE A 175 4.81 13.64 12.56
CA ILE A 175 6.16 14.11 12.98
C ILE A 175 6.77 15.02 11.89
N THR A 176 6.55 14.72 10.62
CA THR A 176 7.31 15.33 9.50
C THR A 176 6.67 16.58 8.92
N ILE A 177 5.36 16.74 9.03
CA ILE A 177 4.68 17.92 8.51
C ILE A 177 4.83 19.13 9.43
N PRO A 178 4.79 20.36 8.88
CA PRO A 178 4.68 21.58 9.69
C PRO A 178 3.37 21.54 10.49
N SER A 179 3.46 21.85 11.79
CA SER A 179 2.28 21.90 12.66
C SER A 179 1.28 22.96 12.18
N SER A 180 -0.01 22.58 12.15
CA SER A 180 -1.12 23.52 11.91
C SER A 180 -1.43 24.41 13.11
N GLY A 181 -0.85 24.11 14.28
CA GLY A 181 -1.17 24.74 15.57
C GLY A 181 -2.47 24.24 16.19
N LYS A 182 -3.12 23.23 15.58
CA LYS A 182 -4.33 22.57 16.07
C LYS A 182 -4.07 21.09 16.25
N LEU A 183 -4.53 20.54 17.35
CA LEU A 183 -4.47 19.09 17.59
C LEU A 183 -5.90 18.57 17.79
N ILE A 184 -6.20 17.46 17.13
CA ILE A 184 -7.40 16.66 17.39
C ILE A 184 -7.12 15.65 18.50
N SER A 185 -8.15 14.90 18.87
CA SER A 185 -8.04 13.85 19.89
C SER A 185 -6.85 12.92 19.61
N GLY A 186 -6.13 12.49 20.64
CA GLY A 186 -4.96 11.64 20.49
C GLY A 186 -3.66 12.35 20.08
N GLY A 187 -3.67 13.70 19.97
CA GLY A 187 -2.44 14.47 19.67
C GLY A 187 -2.03 14.47 18.21
N ILE A 188 -2.99 14.23 17.29
CA ILE A 188 -2.75 14.27 15.85
C ILE A 188 -3.02 15.68 15.31
N ASP A 189 -2.12 16.17 14.48
CA ASP A 189 -2.37 17.33 13.65
C ASP A 189 -3.30 16.92 12.48
N PRO A 190 -4.42 17.65 12.22
CA PRO A 190 -5.33 17.35 11.12
C PRO A 190 -4.64 17.23 9.75
N ASN A 191 -3.59 18.03 9.51
CA ASN A 191 -2.82 17.99 8.27
C ASN A 191 -2.07 16.67 8.08
N ALA A 192 -1.72 15.98 9.17
CA ALA A 192 -1.02 14.69 9.11
C ALA A 192 -1.84 13.58 8.46
N LEU A 193 -3.17 13.70 8.53
CA LEU A 193 -4.08 12.71 7.96
C LEU A 193 -4.33 12.91 6.46
N TYR A 194 -4.04 14.09 5.94
CA TYR A 194 -4.31 14.43 4.53
C TYR A 194 -3.58 13.50 3.55
N TYR A 195 -2.28 13.32 3.72
CA TYR A 195 -1.46 12.53 2.80
C TYR A 195 -1.78 11.03 2.85
N PRO A 196 -1.89 10.38 4.02
CA PRO A 196 -2.32 8.99 4.08
C PRO A 196 -3.74 8.77 3.54
N LYS A 197 -4.68 9.71 3.76
CA LYS A 197 -6.02 9.66 3.13
C LYS A 197 -5.93 9.75 1.61
N ARG A 198 -5.08 10.64 1.10
CA ARG A 198 -4.82 10.76 -0.35
C ARG A 198 -4.20 9.49 -0.92
N PHE A 199 -3.30 8.83 -0.17
CA PHE A 199 -2.71 7.55 -0.56
C PHE A 199 -3.81 6.48 -0.70
N LEU A 200 -4.56 6.19 0.35
CA LEU A 200 -5.64 5.19 0.32
C LEU A 200 -6.74 5.59 -0.69
N GLY A 201 -7.10 6.86 -0.75
CA GLY A 201 -8.11 7.41 -1.66
C GLY A 201 -7.71 7.40 -3.14
N ALA A 202 -6.43 7.16 -3.45
CA ALA A 202 -5.98 7.00 -4.83
C ALA A 202 -6.45 5.68 -5.45
N ALA A 203 -6.77 4.66 -4.64
CA ALA A 203 -7.26 3.38 -5.12
C ALA A 203 -8.58 3.55 -5.88
N ARG A 204 -8.60 3.10 -7.12
CA ARG A 204 -9.76 3.15 -8.02
C ARG A 204 -9.61 2.18 -9.18
N ASN A 205 -10.70 1.66 -9.66
CA ASN A 205 -10.78 1.04 -10.97
C ASN A 205 -10.98 2.14 -12.03
N ILE A 206 -10.42 1.97 -13.23
CA ILE A 206 -10.49 2.95 -14.32
C ILE A 206 -11.33 2.39 -15.46
N LYS A 207 -12.33 3.14 -15.88
CA LYS A 207 -13.19 2.75 -17.00
C LYS A 207 -12.35 2.60 -18.27
N ASN A 208 -12.34 1.37 -18.84
CA ASN A 208 -11.54 1.01 -20.02
C ASN A 208 -10.02 1.21 -19.83
N GLY A 209 -9.51 1.06 -18.62
CA GLY A 209 -8.09 1.22 -18.27
C GLY A 209 -7.62 0.18 -17.27
N GLY A 210 -6.50 0.44 -16.63
CA GLY A 210 -6.00 -0.37 -15.54
C GLY A 210 -6.68 -0.05 -14.20
N SER A 211 -6.14 -0.59 -13.10
CA SER A 211 -6.66 -0.34 -11.76
C SER A 211 -5.56 -0.12 -10.74
N LEU A 212 -5.86 0.64 -9.69
CA LEU A 212 -5.06 0.73 -8.47
C LEU A 212 -5.89 0.20 -7.32
N THR A 213 -5.50 -0.95 -6.79
CA THR A 213 -6.09 -1.56 -5.59
C THR A 213 -5.15 -1.32 -4.41
N ILE A 214 -5.67 -0.87 -3.28
CA ILE A 214 -4.87 -0.68 -2.06
C ILE A 214 -5.57 -1.38 -0.90
N ILE A 215 -4.87 -2.34 -0.29
CA ILE A 215 -5.29 -3.01 0.94
C ILE A 215 -4.26 -2.67 2.01
N ALA A 216 -4.67 -1.90 3.00
CA ALA A 216 -3.76 -1.40 4.03
C ALA A 216 -4.15 -1.93 5.42
N THR A 217 -3.15 -2.24 6.25
CA THR A 217 -3.41 -2.59 7.64
C THR A 217 -3.62 -1.34 8.49
N ALA A 218 -4.58 -1.39 9.39
CA ALA A 218 -4.83 -0.39 10.42
C ALA A 218 -4.72 -1.06 11.80
N LEU A 219 -3.92 -0.45 12.68
CA LEU A 219 -3.70 -0.97 14.02
C LEU A 219 -4.78 -0.46 14.99
N VAL A 220 -5.36 -1.36 15.75
CA VAL A 220 -6.36 -1.09 16.79
C VAL A 220 -5.95 -1.77 18.10
N GLU A 221 -6.60 -1.41 19.21
CA GLU A 221 -6.35 -2.00 20.54
C GLU A 221 -4.86 -1.96 20.95
N THR A 222 -4.13 -0.96 20.52
CA THR A 222 -2.72 -0.75 20.88
C THR A 222 -2.55 -0.07 22.24
N GLY A 223 -3.66 0.40 22.83
CA GLY A 223 -3.66 1.29 24.01
C GLY A 223 -3.33 2.76 23.67
N SER A 224 -3.13 3.06 22.39
CA SER A 224 -2.86 4.43 21.91
C SER A 224 -4.12 5.09 21.40
N ARG A 225 -4.55 6.17 22.04
CA ARG A 225 -5.69 6.98 21.56
C ARG A 225 -5.44 7.59 20.18
N MET A 226 -4.18 7.81 19.84
CA MET A 226 -3.81 8.27 18.50
C MET A 226 -4.20 7.24 17.42
N ASP A 227 -3.94 5.95 17.66
CA ASP A 227 -4.25 4.89 16.70
C ASP A 227 -5.76 4.71 16.52
N GLU A 228 -6.53 4.85 17.60
CA GLU A 228 -7.99 4.82 17.54
C GLU A 228 -8.54 5.95 16.65
N VAL A 229 -8.01 7.18 16.82
CA VAL A 229 -8.40 8.31 15.99
C VAL A 229 -7.99 8.11 14.54
N ILE A 230 -6.78 7.61 14.29
CA ILE A 230 -6.31 7.28 12.94
C ILE A 230 -7.27 6.28 12.28
N PHE A 231 -7.59 5.19 12.96
CA PHE A 231 -8.50 4.18 12.43
C PHE A 231 -9.87 4.77 12.07
N GLU A 232 -10.51 5.52 12.99
CA GLU A 232 -11.81 6.14 12.74
C GLU A 232 -11.78 7.10 11.53
N GLU A 233 -10.69 7.83 11.34
CA GLU A 233 -10.52 8.74 10.22
C GLU A 233 -10.36 8.02 8.86
N PHE A 234 -9.82 6.79 8.87
CA PHE A 234 -9.67 5.99 7.65
C PHE A 234 -10.87 5.11 7.34
N LYS A 235 -11.64 4.72 8.34
CA LYS A 235 -12.87 3.93 8.19
C LYS A 235 -13.82 4.53 7.16
N GLY A 236 -13.98 5.87 7.17
CA GLY A 236 -14.78 6.58 6.17
C GLY A 236 -14.16 6.71 4.78
N THR A 237 -12.87 6.39 4.61
CA THR A 237 -12.15 6.47 3.32
C THR A 237 -12.17 5.13 2.58
N GLY A 238 -12.11 4.03 3.33
CA GLY A 238 -12.20 2.67 2.80
C GLY A 238 -13.62 2.34 2.30
N ASN A 239 -13.71 1.29 1.47
CA ASN A 239 -14.97 0.68 1.03
C ASN A 239 -15.03 -0.82 1.29
N MET A 240 -14.08 -1.34 2.10
CA MET A 240 -13.97 -2.73 2.53
C MET A 240 -13.20 -2.78 3.84
N GLU A 241 -13.65 -3.61 4.77
CA GLU A 241 -12.97 -3.86 6.04
C GLU A 241 -12.92 -5.35 6.32
N ILE A 242 -11.74 -5.84 6.74
CA ILE A 242 -11.53 -7.17 7.31
C ILE A 242 -11.04 -6.94 8.74
N ILE A 243 -11.77 -7.45 9.72
CA ILE A 243 -11.45 -7.26 11.13
C ILE A 243 -10.81 -8.53 11.66
N LEU A 244 -9.65 -8.41 12.30
CA LEU A 244 -9.00 -9.50 13.02
C LEU A 244 -9.30 -9.39 14.51
N SER A 245 -9.63 -10.53 15.12
CA SER A 245 -10.08 -10.63 16.51
C SER A 245 -8.94 -11.05 17.44
N ARG A 246 -8.70 -10.24 18.49
CA ARG A 246 -7.78 -10.63 19.58
C ARG A 246 -8.25 -11.88 20.31
N THR A 247 -9.55 -12.05 20.48
CA THR A 247 -10.12 -13.22 21.17
C THR A 247 -9.80 -14.52 20.41
N LEU A 248 -9.97 -14.51 19.09
CA LEU A 248 -9.63 -15.68 18.26
C LEU A 248 -8.13 -15.97 18.29
N GLU A 249 -7.29 -14.93 18.25
CA GLU A 249 -5.83 -15.09 18.39
C GLU A 249 -5.45 -15.73 19.72
N GLN A 250 -6.01 -15.26 20.83
CA GLN A 250 -5.76 -15.84 22.16
C GLN A 250 -6.21 -17.29 22.26
N LEU A 251 -7.30 -17.66 21.58
CA LEU A 251 -7.78 -19.04 21.46
C LEU A 251 -6.99 -19.86 20.43
N ARG A 252 -6.00 -19.25 19.75
CA ARG A 252 -5.22 -19.87 18.66
C ARG A 252 -6.09 -20.38 17.50
N ILE A 253 -7.18 -19.69 17.23
CA ILE A 253 -8.04 -19.96 16.08
C ILE A 253 -7.56 -19.05 14.93
N PHE A 254 -7.08 -19.66 13.85
CA PHE A 254 -6.58 -18.92 12.67
C PHE A 254 -7.26 -19.43 11.38
N PRO A 255 -7.52 -18.52 10.42
CA PRO A 255 -7.31 -17.06 10.52
C PRO A 255 -8.21 -16.43 11.59
N ALA A 256 -7.65 -15.44 12.31
CA ALA A 256 -8.39 -14.77 13.39
C ALA A 256 -9.34 -13.69 12.83
N ILE A 257 -10.06 -13.99 11.76
CA ILE A 257 -11.04 -13.12 11.11
C ILE A 257 -12.35 -13.19 11.90
N ASP A 258 -12.89 -12.00 12.27
CA ASP A 258 -14.15 -11.86 13.01
C ASP A 258 -15.34 -11.76 12.04
#